data_c05b318b1c1531911f305153422e6a20
#
_entry.id   c05b318b1c1531911f305153422e6a20
#
_cell.length_a   1.000
_cell.length_b   1.000
_cell.length_c   1.000
_cell.angle_alpha   90.00
_cell.angle_beta   90.00
_cell.angle_gamma   90.00
#
_symmetry.space_group_name_H-M   'P 1'
#
loop_
_entity.id
_entity.type
_entity.pdbx_description
1 polymer ?
#
loop_
_entity_poly.entity_id
_entity_poly.type
_entity_poly.pdbx_seq_one_letter_code
_entity_poly.pdbx_strand_id
1 'polypeptide(L)'
;MKALVMYESMFGNTETVAGAVADGMAGQLEVTVADVRTMPRALGMDVIVVGGPTHAFGMSRPATRENAVRQGAEREGVADVGLREWLDTSPLLTGISAAAFDTKIDKPLTGSAGRKANRRLRRLGCRVLVPAESFHVGGTPGPLADGERDRACRWGETVAEAAVAALHRI
;
A
#
# COMPACT_ATOMS: atom_id res chain seq x y z
N MET A 1 2.32 18.87 -6.03
CA MET A 1 2.48 17.92 -4.89
C MET A 1 3.13 16.65 -5.39
N LYS A 2 4.12 16.16 -4.62
CA LYS A 2 4.83 14.91 -4.91
C LYS A 2 4.21 13.77 -4.10
N ALA A 3 3.88 12.69 -4.76
CA ALA A 3 3.31 11.50 -4.14
C ALA A 3 4.18 10.27 -4.38
N LEU A 4 4.32 9.43 -3.36
CA LEU A 4 4.95 8.12 -3.44
C LEU A 4 3.91 7.04 -3.19
N VAL A 5 3.68 6.18 -4.17
CA VAL A 5 2.91 4.96 -4.00
C VAL A 5 3.89 3.80 -3.83
N MET A 6 3.90 3.20 -2.66
CA MET A 6 4.83 2.14 -2.31
C MET A 6 4.09 0.84 -2.04
N TYR A 7 4.62 -0.27 -2.53
CA TYR A 7 3.98 -1.56 -2.40
C TYR A 7 4.93 -2.69 -1.98
N GLU A 8 4.37 -3.65 -1.28
CA GLU A 8 4.91 -5.00 -1.11
C GLU A 8 4.06 -5.96 -1.94
N SER A 9 4.67 -6.75 -2.80
CA SER A 9 3.94 -7.71 -3.64
C SER A 9 4.67 -9.03 -3.76
N MET A 10 3.96 -10.15 -3.49
CA MET A 10 4.48 -11.50 -3.57
C MET A 10 4.24 -12.11 -4.97
N PHE A 11 3.03 -11.96 -5.48
CA PHE A 11 2.56 -12.58 -6.73
C PHE A 11 2.20 -11.56 -7.82
N GLY A 12 2.43 -10.27 -7.60
CA GLY A 12 2.15 -9.21 -8.56
C GLY A 12 0.79 -8.51 -8.40
N ASN A 13 -0.13 -9.04 -7.60
CA ASN A 13 -1.46 -8.45 -7.45
C ASN A 13 -1.42 -7.08 -6.77
N THR A 14 -0.68 -6.94 -5.68
CA THR A 14 -0.53 -5.66 -4.97
C THR A 14 0.20 -4.62 -5.83
N GLU A 15 1.18 -5.05 -6.64
CA GLU A 15 1.86 -4.19 -7.62
C GLU A 15 0.89 -3.64 -8.67
N THR A 16 0.01 -4.50 -9.20
CA THR A 16 -1.03 -4.09 -10.16
C THR A 16 -1.97 -3.06 -9.54
N VAL A 17 -2.39 -3.26 -8.30
CA VAL A 17 -3.22 -2.30 -7.56
C VAL A 17 -2.47 -0.99 -7.34
N ALA A 18 -1.19 -1.04 -6.93
CA ALA A 18 -0.37 0.15 -6.73
C ALA A 18 -0.24 0.99 -8.00
N GLY A 19 -0.03 0.34 -9.16
CA GLY A 19 -0.01 1.00 -10.46
C GLY A 19 -1.34 1.69 -10.78
N ALA A 20 -2.46 1.01 -10.58
CA ALA A 20 -3.78 1.58 -10.83
C ALA A 20 -4.10 2.75 -9.88
N VAL A 21 -3.72 2.67 -8.61
CA VAL A 21 -3.83 3.78 -7.66
C VAL A 21 -3.02 4.98 -8.14
N ALA A 22 -1.78 4.75 -8.58
CA ALA A 22 -0.92 5.80 -9.12
C ALA A 22 -1.51 6.45 -10.37
N ASP A 23 -2.08 5.67 -11.28
CA ASP A 23 -2.78 6.17 -12.47
C ASP A 23 -3.91 7.12 -12.07
N GLY A 24 -4.72 6.75 -11.08
CA GLY A 24 -5.80 7.61 -10.56
C GLY A 24 -5.30 8.90 -9.92
N MET A 25 -4.15 8.86 -9.26
CA MET A 25 -3.56 10.04 -8.61
C MET A 25 -2.87 10.99 -9.61
N ALA A 26 -2.35 10.47 -10.72
CA ALA A 26 -1.49 11.19 -11.65
C ALA A 26 -2.15 12.41 -12.33
N GLY A 27 -3.49 12.46 -12.36
CA GLY A 27 -4.23 13.64 -12.87
C GLY A 27 -4.06 14.90 -12.02
N GLN A 28 -3.66 14.78 -10.77
CA GLN A 28 -3.56 15.88 -9.81
C GLN A 28 -2.19 15.97 -9.11
N LEU A 29 -1.42 14.89 -9.08
CA LEU A 29 -0.17 14.78 -8.34
C LEU A 29 0.96 14.25 -9.23
N GLU A 30 2.19 14.62 -8.92
CA GLU A 30 3.40 13.98 -9.47
C GLU A 30 3.65 12.69 -8.72
N VAL A 31 3.40 11.55 -9.33
CA VAL A 31 3.40 10.24 -8.66
C VAL A 31 4.61 9.41 -9.03
N THR A 32 5.29 8.88 -8.03
CA THR A 32 6.33 7.84 -8.16
C THR A 32 5.82 6.54 -7.56
N VAL A 33 6.02 5.42 -8.25
CA VAL A 33 5.70 4.08 -7.74
C VAL A 33 6.98 3.36 -7.40
N ALA A 34 7.04 2.70 -6.24
CA ALA A 34 8.23 2.00 -5.78
C ALA A 34 7.90 0.69 -5.04
N ASP A 35 8.72 -0.32 -5.27
CA ASP A 35 8.73 -1.54 -4.47
C ASP A 35 9.36 -1.26 -3.10
N VAL A 36 8.74 -1.72 -2.02
CA VAL A 36 9.23 -1.52 -0.65
C VAL A 36 10.64 -2.06 -0.43
N ARG A 37 11.05 -3.08 -1.18
CA ARG A 37 12.39 -3.68 -1.10
C ARG A 37 13.51 -2.72 -1.48
N THR A 38 13.21 -1.68 -2.24
CA THR A 38 14.16 -0.61 -2.56
C THR A 38 14.33 0.39 -1.41
N MET A 39 13.60 0.20 -0.30
CA MET A 39 13.61 1.10 0.86
C MET A 39 13.42 2.57 0.47
N PRO A 40 12.34 2.92 -0.26
CA PRO A 40 12.13 4.26 -0.77
C PRO A 40 11.99 5.27 0.38
N ARG A 41 12.53 6.48 0.17
CA ARG A 41 12.46 7.55 1.16
C ARG A 41 11.14 8.31 1.03
N ALA A 42 10.41 8.43 2.15
CA ALA A 42 9.20 9.24 2.22
C ALA A 42 9.46 10.73 2.49
N LEU A 43 10.62 11.07 3.05
CA LEU A 43 10.97 12.46 3.33
C LEU A 43 11.07 13.28 2.03
N GLY A 44 10.38 14.43 2.02
CA GLY A 44 10.27 15.28 0.83
C GLY A 44 9.07 14.97 -0.06
N MET A 45 8.24 13.99 0.32
CA MET A 45 6.94 13.74 -0.28
C MET A 45 5.85 14.53 0.45
N ASP A 46 4.85 14.96 -0.28
CA ASP A 46 3.63 15.57 0.27
C ASP A 46 2.62 14.50 0.67
N VAL A 47 2.57 13.42 -0.11
CA VAL A 47 1.66 12.28 0.07
C VAL A 47 2.40 10.96 -0.04
N ILE A 48 2.10 10.02 0.84
CA ILE A 48 2.51 8.63 0.70
C ILE A 48 1.31 7.70 0.71
N VAL A 49 1.30 6.74 -0.20
CA VAL A 49 0.33 5.64 -0.22
C VAL A 49 1.11 4.34 -0.07
N VAL A 50 0.72 3.52 0.89
CA VAL A 50 1.39 2.26 1.13
C VAL A 50 0.43 1.09 0.96
N GLY A 51 0.89 0.03 0.30
CA GLY A 51 0.10 -1.16 0.06
C GLY A 51 0.86 -2.45 0.27
N GLY A 52 0.17 -3.47 0.72
CA GLY A 52 0.73 -4.80 0.91
C GLY A 52 -0.33 -5.89 0.97
N PRO A 53 0.07 -7.15 0.79
CA PRO A 53 -0.87 -8.26 0.92
C PRO A 53 -1.23 -8.48 2.39
N THR A 54 -2.48 -8.89 2.64
CA THR A 54 -2.88 -9.34 3.97
C THR A 54 -2.44 -10.80 4.17
N HIS A 55 -1.54 -11.01 5.12
CA HIS A 55 -1.05 -12.31 5.55
C HIS A 55 -1.40 -12.53 7.02
N ALA A 56 -1.99 -13.69 7.34
CA ALA A 56 -2.29 -14.06 8.73
C ALA A 56 -2.86 -12.88 9.55
N PHE A 57 -3.93 -12.29 9.05
CA PHE A 57 -4.69 -11.17 9.66
C PHE A 57 -4.00 -9.79 9.64
N GLY A 58 -2.92 -9.61 8.92
CA GLY A 58 -2.25 -8.31 8.85
C GLY A 58 -1.13 -8.21 7.83
N MET A 59 -0.21 -7.28 8.04
CA MET A 59 0.98 -7.14 7.21
C MET A 59 1.84 -8.40 7.29
N SER A 60 2.52 -8.73 6.20
CA SER A 60 3.43 -9.87 6.12
C SER A 60 4.50 -9.84 7.22
N ARG A 61 5.07 -11.00 7.48
CA ARG A 61 6.23 -11.22 8.36
C ARG A 61 7.25 -12.08 7.62
N PRO A 62 8.53 -12.11 8.03
CA PRO A 62 9.53 -12.96 7.38
C PRO A 62 9.04 -14.40 7.16
N ALA A 63 8.49 -15.04 8.20
CA ALA A 63 7.96 -16.41 8.10
C ALA A 63 6.81 -16.57 7.09
N THR A 64 5.89 -15.61 7.00
CA THR A 64 4.78 -15.67 6.03
C THR A 64 5.25 -15.38 4.61
N ARG A 65 6.29 -14.55 4.44
CA ARG A 65 6.94 -14.31 3.14
C ARG A 65 7.71 -15.54 2.66
N GLU A 66 8.47 -16.20 3.54
CA GLU A 66 9.13 -17.48 3.23
C GLU A 66 8.12 -18.53 2.78
N ASN A 67 6.97 -18.61 3.45
CA ASN A 67 5.90 -19.52 3.04
C ASN A 67 5.34 -19.17 1.65
N ALA A 68 5.18 -17.89 1.33
CA ALA A 68 4.76 -17.43 0.00
C ALA A 68 5.79 -17.84 -1.08
N VAL A 69 7.09 -17.73 -0.79
CA VAL A 69 8.16 -18.19 -1.68
C VAL A 69 8.04 -19.70 -1.95
N ARG A 70 7.77 -20.50 -0.92
CA ARG A 70 7.52 -21.96 -1.08
C ARG A 70 6.28 -22.28 -1.91
N GLN A 71 5.31 -21.38 -1.95
CA GLN A 71 4.09 -21.47 -2.74
C GLN A 71 4.23 -20.93 -4.17
N GLY A 72 5.47 -20.60 -4.61
CA GLY A 72 5.76 -20.18 -5.97
C GLY A 72 5.85 -18.65 -6.17
N ALA A 73 6.02 -17.86 -5.12
CA ALA A 73 6.42 -16.47 -5.26
C ALA A 73 7.83 -16.42 -5.87
N GLU A 74 7.93 -16.02 -7.13
CA GLU A 74 9.16 -16.11 -7.93
C GLU A 74 10.10 -14.91 -7.75
N ARG A 75 9.82 -14.01 -6.81
CA ARG A 75 10.61 -12.77 -6.67
C ARG A 75 11.78 -12.97 -5.72
N GLU A 76 12.97 -12.80 -6.23
CA GLU A 76 14.21 -12.73 -5.46
C GLU A 76 14.12 -11.61 -4.40
N GLY A 77 14.55 -11.89 -3.16
CA GLY A 77 14.53 -10.94 -2.06
C GLY A 77 13.16 -10.65 -1.42
N VAL A 78 12.09 -11.34 -1.85
CA VAL A 78 10.73 -11.17 -1.28
C VAL A 78 10.68 -11.46 0.22
N ALA A 79 11.49 -12.39 0.71
CA ALA A 79 11.49 -12.75 2.13
C ALA A 79 12.16 -11.72 3.05
N ASP A 80 13.04 -10.86 2.51
CA ASP A 80 13.94 -10.02 3.30
C ASP A 80 13.25 -8.79 3.90
N VAL A 81 12.59 -7.99 3.08
CA VAL A 81 11.99 -6.73 3.49
C VAL A 81 10.54 -6.66 3.02
N GLY A 82 9.64 -6.25 3.91
CA GLY A 82 8.25 -5.99 3.62
C GLY A 82 7.80 -4.63 4.16
N LEU A 83 6.52 -4.34 3.96
CA LEU A 83 5.91 -3.09 4.41
C LEU A 83 6.04 -2.88 5.93
N ARG A 84 6.00 -3.97 6.72
CA ARG A 84 6.18 -3.92 8.17
C ARG A 84 7.54 -3.35 8.54
N GLU A 85 8.61 -3.90 7.98
CA GLU A 85 9.98 -3.48 8.26
C GLU A 85 10.22 -2.04 7.84
N TRP A 86 9.68 -1.64 6.67
CA TRP A 86 9.78 -0.26 6.22
C TRP A 86 9.10 0.71 7.21
N LEU A 87 7.87 0.40 7.66
CA LEU A 87 7.16 1.21 8.64
C LEU A 87 7.86 1.25 10.01
N ASP A 88 8.46 0.13 10.42
CA ASP A 88 9.15 0.03 11.72
C ASP A 88 10.47 0.80 11.76
N THR A 89 11.13 0.93 10.61
CA THR A 89 12.43 1.64 10.48
C THR A 89 12.30 3.07 9.97
N SER A 90 11.10 3.48 9.58
CA SER A 90 10.85 4.86 9.12
C SER A 90 11.02 5.88 10.24
N PRO A 91 11.64 7.04 9.96
CA PRO A 91 11.64 8.16 10.90
C PRO A 91 10.23 8.73 11.08
N LEU A 92 10.07 9.72 11.96
CA LEU A 92 8.83 10.47 12.03
C LEU A 92 8.54 11.16 10.68
N LEU A 93 7.31 11.04 10.23
CA LEU A 93 6.80 11.54 8.96
C LEU A 93 5.75 12.65 9.18
N THR A 94 6.00 13.48 10.19
CA THR A 94 5.08 14.57 10.56
C THR A 94 4.85 15.52 9.40
N GLY A 95 3.59 15.85 9.14
CA GLY A 95 3.18 16.76 8.07
C GLY A 95 2.97 16.08 6.71
N ILE A 96 3.34 14.82 6.55
CA ILE A 96 3.08 14.06 5.33
C ILE A 96 1.65 13.50 5.38
N SER A 97 0.90 13.70 4.32
CA SER A 97 -0.41 13.06 4.13
C SER A 97 -0.23 11.59 3.73
N ALA A 98 -1.14 10.72 4.20
CA ALA A 98 -0.97 9.30 3.96
C ALA A 98 -2.29 8.55 3.72
N ALA A 99 -2.21 7.46 2.97
CA ALA A 99 -3.27 6.47 2.84
C ALA A 99 -2.67 5.06 2.76
N ALA A 100 -3.47 4.04 3.01
CA ALA A 100 -3.02 2.65 2.89
C ALA A 100 -4.09 1.76 2.25
N PHE A 101 -3.63 0.74 1.55
CA PHE A 101 -4.48 -0.30 0.98
C PHE A 101 -3.89 -1.69 1.23
N ASP A 102 -4.68 -2.70 1.00
CA ASP A 102 -4.20 -4.08 0.92
C ASP A 102 -4.86 -4.87 -0.21
N THR A 103 -4.25 -6.01 -0.52
CA THR A 103 -4.88 -7.07 -1.30
C THR A 103 -5.16 -8.25 -0.39
N LYS A 104 -6.35 -8.82 -0.50
CA LYS A 104 -6.76 -9.96 0.32
C LYS A 104 -7.82 -10.82 -0.37
N ILE A 105 -7.94 -12.05 0.10
CA ILE A 105 -9.06 -12.92 -0.29
C ILE A 105 -10.35 -12.36 0.32
N ASP A 106 -11.42 -12.34 -0.45
CA ASP A 106 -12.75 -11.92 0.01
C ASP A 106 -13.39 -13.00 0.90
N LYS A 107 -12.99 -12.99 2.16
CA LYS A 107 -13.52 -13.88 3.21
C LYS A 107 -13.72 -13.09 4.50
N PRO A 108 -14.74 -13.43 5.31
CA PRO A 108 -14.91 -12.79 6.60
C PRO A 108 -13.72 -13.09 7.53
N LEU A 109 -13.45 -12.16 8.44
CA LEU A 109 -12.44 -12.27 9.50
C LEU A 109 -10.98 -12.46 9.02
N THR A 110 -10.66 -12.05 7.80
CA THR A 110 -9.28 -12.17 7.26
C THR A 110 -8.33 -11.11 7.78
N GLY A 111 -8.82 -10.11 8.50
CA GLY A 111 -8.03 -8.95 8.92
C GLY A 111 -7.74 -7.99 7.75
N SER A 112 -6.82 -7.04 7.96
CA SER A 112 -6.41 -6.09 6.93
C SER A 112 -5.01 -5.54 7.24
N ALA A 113 -4.11 -5.74 6.30
CA ALA A 113 -2.78 -5.14 6.32
C ALA A 113 -2.89 -3.61 6.18
N GLY A 114 -3.77 -3.11 5.32
CA GLY A 114 -4.00 -1.69 5.10
C GLY A 114 -4.46 -0.95 6.36
N ARG A 115 -5.41 -1.54 7.12
CA ARG A 115 -5.84 -0.95 8.40
C ARG A 115 -4.71 -0.89 9.43
N LYS A 116 -3.86 -1.91 9.47
CA LYS A 116 -2.69 -1.93 10.36
C LYS A 116 -1.64 -0.91 9.90
N ALA A 117 -1.42 -0.78 8.60
CA ALA A 117 -0.55 0.22 8.03
C ALA A 117 -1.04 1.65 8.35
N ASN A 118 -2.34 1.96 8.16
CA ASN A 118 -2.90 3.25 8.54
C ASN A 118 -2.67 3.60 10.02
N ARG A 119 -2.78 2.64 10.94
CA ARG A 119 -2.48 2.87 12.35
C ARG A 119 -0.99 3.18 12.59
N ARG A 120 -0.09 2.50 11.88
CA ARG A 120 1.36 2.79 11.94
C ARG A 120 1.70 4.16 11.39
N LEU A 121 1.12 4.54 10.23
CA LEU A 121 1.30 5.86 9.63
C LEU A 121 0.88 6.98 10.57
N ARG A 122 -0.25 6.83 11.28
CA ARG A 122 -0.66 7.79 12.33
C ARG A 122 0.37 7.91 13.46
N ARG A 123 0.94 6.79 13.91
CA ARG A 123 2.00 6.80 14.95
C ARG A 123 3.28 7.46 14.48
N LEU A 124 3.58 7.40 13.17
CA LEU A 124 4.69 8.11 12.55
C LEU A 124 4.40 9.61 12.33
N GLY A 125 3.23 10.09 12.72
CA GLY A 125 2.84 11.50 12.60
C GLY A 125 2.19 11.89 11.28
N CYS A 126 1.88 10.92 10.42
CA CYS A 126 1.18 11.19 9.16
C CYS A 126 -0.27 11.60 9.38
N ARG A 127 -0.76 12.48 8.51
CA ARG A 127 -2.18 12.76 8.36
C ARG A 127 -2.81 11.71 7.46
N VAL A 128 -3.52 10.73 8.03
CA VAL A 128 -4.24 9.72 7.23
C VAL A 128 -5.48 10.35 6.62
N LEU A 129 -5.54 10.39 5.28
CA LEU A 129 -6.54 11.12 4.49
C LEU A 129 -7.88 10.40 4.41
N VAL A 130 -7.84 9.08 4.22
CA VAL A 130 -9.02 8.24 3.96
C VAL A 130 -8.90 6.91 4.72
N PRO A 131 -10.02 6.20 4.94
CA PRO A 131 -9.97 4.82 5.44
C PRO A 131 -9.10 3.94 4.54
N ALA A 132 -8.49 2.91 5.14
CA ALA A 132 -7.76 1.92 4.35
C ALA A 132 -8.73 1.14 3.45
N GLU A 133 -8.30 0.88 2.21
CA GLU A 133 -9.09 0.15 1.22
C GLU A 133 -8.53 -1.25 1.02
N SER A 134 -9.42 -2.22 0.83
CA SER A 134 -9.03 -3.62 0.53
C SER A 134 -9.47 -3.99 -0.88
N PHE A 135 -8.53 -4.54 -1.66
CA PHE A 135 -8.77 -5.03 -3.02
C PHE A 135 -8.71 -6.55 -3.03
N HIS A 136 -9.64 -7.19 -3.72
CA HIS A 136 -9.86 -8.62 -3.59
C HIS A 136 -9.10 -9.42 -4.64
N VAL A 137 -8.57 -10.56 -4.21
CA VAL A 137 -7.94 -11.58 -5.05
C VAL A 137 -8.72 -12.90 -4.95
N GLY A 138 -8.70 -13.68 -6.03
CA GLY A 138 -9.43 -14.96 -6.09
C GLY A 138 -8.79 -16.07 -5.25
N GLY A 139 -7.51 -15.95 -4.94
CA GLY A 139 -6.74 -16.93 -4.16
C GLY A 139 -5.35 -16.39 -3.81
N THR A 140 -4.51 -17.19 -3.15
CA THR A 140 -3.18 -16.76 -2.70
C THR A 140 -2.31 -16.25 -3.86
N PRO A 141 -2.16 -16.95 -5.00
CA PRO A 141 -1.40 -16.44 -6.14
C PRO A 141 -2.20 -15.41 -6.98
N GLY A 142 -3.45 -15.19 -6.69
CA GLY A 142 -4.36 -14.38 -7.48
C GLY A 142 -5.30 -15.24 -8.36
N PRO A 143 -5.81 -14.68 -9.46
CA PRO A 143 -5.62 -13.31 -9.95
C PRO A 143 -6.35 -12.26 -9.11
N LEU A 144 -6.08 -10.99 -9.41
CA LEU A 144 -6.89 -9.87 -8.92
C LEU A 144 -8.33 -10.04 -9.44
N ALA A 145 -9.33 -9.84 -8.58
CA ALA A 145 -10.72 -10.01 -8.96
C ALA A 145 -11.14 -8.99 -10.03
N ASP A 146 -12.14 -9.36 -10.84
CA ASP A 146 -12.64 -8.50 -11.90
C ASP A 146 -13.12 -7.15 -11.36
N GLY A 147 -12.77 -6.07 -12.07
CA GLY A 147 -13.13 -4.70 -11.70
C GLY A 147 -12.28 -4.07 -10.60
N GLU A 148 -11.43 -4.82 -9.91
CA GLU A 148 -10.63 -4.29 -8.80
C GLU A 148 -9.56 -3.29 -9.27
N ARG A 149 -9.00 -3.46 -10.47
CA ARG A 149 -8.07 -2.49 -11.04
C ARG A 149 -8.73 -1.13 -11.27
N ASP A 150 -9.94 -1.12 -11.83
CA ASP A 150 -10.69 0.13 -12.07
C ASP A 150 -11.13 0.75 -10.75
N ARG A 151 -11.48 -0.08 -9.75
CA ARG A 151 -11.81 0.39 -8.42
C ARG A 151 -10.59 1.00 -7.72
N ALA A 152 -9.40 0.43 -7.91
CA ALA A 152 -8.16 0.97 -7.40
C ALA A 152 -7.80 2.33 -8.02
N CYS A 153 -8.01 2.50 -9.33
CA CYS A 153 -7.83 3.78 -10.01
C CYS A 153 -8.76 4.86 -9.41
N ARG A 154 -10.06 4.58 -9.28
CA ARG A 154 -11.02 5.51 -8.65
C ARG A 154 -10.69 5.82 -7.19
N TRP A 155 -10.19 4.86 -6.44
CA TRP A 155 -9.73 5.13 -5.09
C TRP A 155 -8.48 6.02 -5.08
N GLY A 156 -7.58 5.87 -6.04
CA GLY A 156 -6.45 6.78 -6.26
C GLY A 156 -6.88 8.22 -6.50
N GLU A 157 -7.91 8.44 -7.34
CA GLU A 157 -8.54 9.75 -7.54
C GLU A 157 -9.04 10.34 -6.22
N THR A 158 -9.76 9.53 -5.42
CA THR A 158 -10.27 9.94 -4.10
C THR A 158 -9.13 10.34 -3.15
N VAL A 159 -8.04 9.61 -3.14
CA VAL A 159 -6.85 9.95 -2.33
C VAL A 159 -6.24 11.27 -2.78
N ALA A 160 -6.12 11.50 -4.08
CA ALA A 160 -5.58 12.74 -4.64
C ALA A 160 -6.46 13.95 -4.28
N GLU A 161 -7.77 13.82 -4.46
CA GLU A 161 -8.75 14.86 -4.07
C GLU A 161 -8.65 15.19 -2.57
N ALA A 162 -8.58 14.18 -1.72
CA ALA A 162 -8.42 14.38 -0.27
C ALA A 162 -7.11 15.07 0.08
N ALA A 163 -6.02 14.76 -0.63
CA ALA A 163 -4.73 15.38 -0.43
C ALA A 163 -4.74 16.88 -0.82
N VAL A 164 -5.31 17.20 -1.98
CA VAL A 164 -5.46 18.59 -2.44
C VAL A 164 -6.35 19.38 -1.48
N ALA A 165 -7.48 18.81 -1.06
CA ALA A 165 -8.38 19.44 -0.10
C ALA A 165 -7.72 19.67 1.27
N ALA A 166 -6.80 18.81 1.68
CA ALA A 166 -6.07 18.95 2.94
C ALA A 166 -5.10 20.14 2.96
N LEU A 167 -4.56 20.53 1.79
CA LEU A 167 -3.72 21.73 1.65
C LEU A 167 -4.49 23.03 1.87
N HIS A 168 -5.73 23.08 1.43
CA HIS A 168 -6.55 24.30 1.52
C HIS A 168 -7.14 24.54 2.93
N ARG A 169 -6.87 23.65 3.89
CA ARG A 169 -7.35 23.75 5.28
C ARG A 169 -6.24 24.18 6.27
N ILE A 170 -5.08 24.54 5.76
CA ILE A 170 -3.98 25.13 6.51
C ILE A 170 -4.00 26.65 6.25
#